data_6c70d14ebd0f41097e3a483aebf30660
#
_entry.id   6c70d14ebd0f41097e3a483aebf30660
#
_cell.length_a   1.000
_cell.length_b   1.000
_cell.length_c   1.000
_cell.angle_alpha   90.00
_cell.angle_beta   90.00
_cell.angle_gamma   90.00
#
_symmetry.space_group_name_H-M   'P 1'
#
loop_
_entity.id
_entity.type
_entity.pdbx_description
1 polymer ?
#
loop_
_entity_poly.entity_id
_entity_poly.type
_entity_poly.pdbx_seq_one_letter_code
_entity_poly.pdbx_strand_id
1 'polypeptide(L)'
;MIKEWLNYAMILGAPELRVFAGVTPDGHTAEQAFEWAVASLKECVPHAEKHGVIMALENHGGITRTSKQVIQLIEAVDSEWLRVNLDTGNYGLDPDVNPYEGMRRVAHLSVTAHHKVSMKTPKGQELVDINKVVQVLNDAGYRGYLNIEFEEDQDPKLGVPKVVEEMKTALSQIQ
;
A
#
# COMPACT_ATOMS: atom_id res chain seq x y z
N MET A 1 -8.36 -6.46 17.27
CA MET A 1 -8.53 -5.27 16.41
C MET A 1 -8.72 -5.63 14.95
N ILE A 2 -7.74 -6.19 14.18
CA ILE A 2 -7.93 -6.52 12.74
C ILE A 2 -9.17 -7.41 12.53
N LYS A 3 -9.33 -8.49 13.27
CA LYS A 3 -10.49 -9.41 13.15
C LYS A 3 -11.84 -8.71 13.35
N GLU A 4 -11.92 -7.73 14.21
CA GLU A 4 -13.12 -6.93 14.44
C GLU A 4 -13.42 -6.03 13.24
N TRP A 5 -12.39 -5.38 12.68
CA TRP A 5 -12.53 -4.56 11.48
C TRP A 5 -12.87 -5.37 10.23
N LEU A 6 -12.41 -6.61 10.12
CA LEU A 6 -12.86 -7.53 9.07
C LEU A 6 -14.38 -7.80 9.14
N ASN A 7 -14.94 -7.91 10.35
CA ASN A 7 -16.40 -8.01 10.51
C ASN A 7 -17.12 -6.74 10.02
N TYR A 8 -16.62 -5.57 10.39
CA TYR A 8 -17.22 -4.31 9.93
C TYR A 8 -17.07 -4.12 8.42
N ALA A 9 -15.93 -4.47 7.85
CA ALA A 9 -15.72 -4.43 6.41
C ALA A 9 -16.74 -5.31 5.67
N MET A 10 -16.94 -6.53 6.13
CA MET A 10 -17.96 -7.44 5.57
C MET A 10 -19.37 -6.85 5.67
N ILE A 11 -19.76 -6.28 6.82
CA ILE A 11 -21.09 -5.67 7.01
C ILE A 11 -21.30 -4.49 6.05
N LEU A 12 -20.24 -3.71 5.82
CA LEU A 12 -20.25 -2.56 4.90
C LEU A 12 -20.14 -2.95 3.42
N GLY A 13 -19.89 -4.23 3.12
CA GLY A 13 -19.66 -4.68 1.75
C GLY A 13 -18.31 -4.26 1.17
N ALA A 14 -17.33 -3.90 2.03
CA ALA A 14 -15.99 -3.56 1.59
C ALA A 14 -15.22 -4.84 1.20
N PRO A 15 -14.62 -4.90 0.00
CA PRO A 15 -13.91 -6.10 -0.47
C PRO A 15 -12.55 -6.28 0.20
N GLU A 16 -12.02 -5.21 0.80
CA GLU A 16 -10.68 -5.16 1.38
C GLU A 16 -10.63 -4.30 2.63
N LEU A 17 -9.68 -4.62 3.49
CA LEU A 17 -9.35 -3.87 4.71
C LEU A 17 -7.87 -3.50 4.69
N ARG A 18 -7.54 -2.21 4.70
CA ARG A 18 -6.16 -1.73 4.86
C ARG A 18 -5.60 -2.15 6.22
N VAL A 19 -4.42 -2.77 6.21
CA VAL A 19 -3.71 -3.22 7.43
C VAL A 19 -2.26 -2.76 7.44
N PHE A 20 -1.69 -2.59 8.63
CA PHE A 20 -0.29 -2.24 8.85
C PHE A 20 0.43 -3.36 9.59
N ALA A 21 1.72 -3.54 9.28
CA ALA A 21 2.58 -4.48 10.01
C ALA A 21 3.31 -3.82 11.22
N GLY A 22 3.25 -2.49 11.32
CA GLY A 22 3.83 -1.75 12.43
C GLY A 22 5.32 -1.46 12.30
N VAL A 23 5.93 -1.17 13.44
CA VAL A 23 7.35 -0.81 13.56
C VAL A 23 8.04 -1.75 14.52
N THR A 24 9.37 -1.78 14.51
CA THR A 24 10.16 -2.49 15.52
C THR A 24 10.00 -1.78 16.88
N PRO A 25 9.49 -2.43 17.91
CA PRO A 25 9.38 -1.83 19.25
C PRO A 25 10.74 -1.61 19.89
N ASP A 26 10.84 -0.66 20.81
CA ASP A 26 12.06 -0.39 21.56
C ASP A 26 12.57 -1.65 22.28
N GLY A 27 13.86 -1.88 22.21
CA GLY A 27 14.52 -3.04 22.83
C GLY A 27 14.37 -4.36 22.06
N HIS A 28 13.77 -4.34 20.87
CA HIS A 28 13.61 -5.53 20.02
C HIS A 28 14.31 -5.39 18.67
N THR A 29 14.51 -6.52 17.97
CA THR A 29 15.14 -6.53 16.64
C THR A 29 14.09 -6.47 15.52
N ALA A 30 14.51 -6.10 14.33
CA ALA A 30 13.64 -6.10 13.15
C ALA A 30 13.13 -7.51 12.81
N GLU A 31 13.98 -8.54 13.05
CA GLU A 31 13.62 -9.94 12.87
C GLU A 31 12.48 -10.36 13.81
N GLN A 32 12.56 -9.98 15.09
CA GLN A 32 11.50 -10.25 16.06
C GLN A 32 10.19 -9.55 15.67
N ALA A 33 10.26 -8.28 15.26
CA ALA A 33 9.09 -7.55 14.79
C ALA A 33 8.46 -8.21 13.56
N PHE A 34 9.29 -8.67 12.62
CA PHE A 34 8.85 -9.41 11.44
C PHE A 34 8.13 -10.71 11.81
N GLU A 35 8.71 -11.53 12.70
CA GLU A 35 8.10 -12.79 13.15
C GLU A 35 6.74 -12.55 13.81
N TRP A 36 6.62 -11.52 14.64
CA TRP A 36 5.34 -11.16 15.29
C TRP A 36 4.32 -10.65 14.28
N ALA A 37 4.72 -9.89 13.30
CA ALA A 37 3.83 -9.43 12.24
C ALA A 37 3.30 -10.61 11.41
N VAL A 38 4.19 -11.54 11.02
CA VAL A 38 3.80 -12.76 10.30
C VAL A 38 2.82 -13.59 11.12
N ALA A 39 3.12 -13.84 12.40
CA ALA A 39 2.25 -14.60 13.29
C ALA A 39 0.87 -13.93 13.44
N SER A 40 0.85 -12.61 13.66
CA SER A 40 -0.39 -11.84 13.83
C SER A 40 -1.24 -11.82 12.55
N LEU A 41 -0.62 -11.67 11.39
CA LEU A 41 -1.31 -11.69 10.10
C LEU A 41 -1.85 -13.09 9.80
N LYS A 42 -1.06 -14.15 10.02
CA LYS A 42 -1.53 -15.54 9.88
C LYS A 42 -2.73 -15.85 10.77
N GLU A 43 -2.76 -15.34 11.99
CA GLU A 43 -3.90 -15.49 12.90
C GLU A 43 -5.17 -14.80 12.37
N CYS A 44 -5.04 -13.77 11.54
CA CYS A 44 -6.16 -13.06 10.94
C CYS A 44 -6.66 -13.69 9.64
N VAL A 45 -5.83 -14.47 8.92
CA VAL A 45 -6.17 -15.10 7.62
C VAL A 45 -7.50 -15.87 7.65
N PRO A 46 -7.78 -16.78 8.62
CA PRO A 46 -9.04 -17.50 8.62
C PRO A 46 -10.26 -16.61 8.81
N HIS A 47 -10.09 -15.44 9.45
CA HIS A 47 -11.16 -14.44 9.57
C HIS A 47 -11.39 -13.70 8.25
N ALA A 48 -10.33 -13.30 7.58
CA ALA A 48 -10.39 -12.67 6.27
C ALA A 48 -11.10 -13.58 5.24
N GLU A 49 -10.67 -14.83 5.15
CA GLU A 49 -11.28 -15.87 4.32
C GLU A 49 -12.76 -16.07 4.63
N LYS A 50 -13.11 -16.28 5.90
CA LYS A 50 -14.50 -16.49 6.34
C LYS A 50 -15.42 -15.35 5.93
N HIS A 51 -14.91 -14.12 5.93
CA HIS A 51 -15.71 -12.93 5.63
C HIS A 51 -15.62 -12.47 4.17
N GLY A 52 -14.75 -13.10 3.36
CA GLY A 52 -14.50 -12.69 1.99
C GLY A 52 -13.89 -11.31 1.86
N VAL A 53 -13.07 -10.89 2.84
CA VAL A 53 -12.43 -9.55 2.90
C VAL A 53 -10.93 -9.73 2.84
N ILE A 54 -10.27 -9.15 1.84
CA ILE A 54 -8.82 -9.19 1.70
C ILE A 54 -8.16 -8.22 2.68
N MET A 55 -7.14 -8.66 3.39
CA MET A 55 -6.25 -7.77 4.13
C MET A 55 -5.26 -7.14 3.16
N ALA A 56 -5.35 -5.83 2.97
CA ALA A 56 -4.50 -5.05 2.07
C ALA A 56 -3.36 -4.40 2.87
N LEU A 57 -2.18 -5.05 2.89
CA LEU A 57 -1.00 -4.60 3.63
C LEU A 57 -0.38 -3.39 2.95
N GLU A 58 -0.26 -2.28 3.68
CA GLU A 58 0.35 -1.06 3.17
C GLU A 58 1.85 -1.00 3.44
N ASN A 59 2.60 -0.52 2.45
CA ASN A 59 3.99 -0.07 2.61
C ASN A 59 4.00 1.27 3.38
N HIS A 60 4.07 1.22 4.71
CA HIS A 60 3.91 2.38 5.60
C HIS A 60 5.10 2.58 6.55
N GLY A 61 6.31 2.48 6.05
CA GLY A 61 7.53 2.57 6.88
C GLY A 61 7.72 1.37 7.81
N GLY A 62 8.48 1.53 8.88
CA GLY A 62 8.76 0.44 9.82
C GLY A 62 9.27 -0.81 9.13
N ILE A 63 8.63 -1.94 9.39
CA ILE A 63 8.98 -3.24 8.79
C ILE A 63 8.35 -3.47 7.41
N THR A 64 7.69 -2.47 6.83
CA THR A 64 7.17 -2.44 5.44
C THR A 64 7.73 -1.25 4.65
N ARG A 65 8.89 -0.71 5.07
CA ARG A 65 9.50 0.47 4.47
C ARG A 65 9.99 0.23 3.04
N THR A 66 10.48 -0.98 2.75
CA THR A 66 11.02 -1.34 1.44
C THR A 66 10.11 -2.33 0.73
N SER A 67 10.15 -2.33 -0.60
CA SER A 67 9.43 -3.31 -1.42
C SER A 67 9.84 -4.75 -1.10
N LYS A 68 11.12 -4.96 -0.77
CA LYS A 68 11.64 -6.27 -0.34
C LYS A 68 10.97 -6.76 0.95
N GLN A 69 10.84 -5.88 1.95
CA GLN A 69 10.19 -6.24 3.22
C GLN A 69 8.71 -6.57 3.03
N VAL A 70 8.01 -5.81 2.18
CA VAL A 70 6.59 -6.09 1.85
C VAL A 70 6.46 -7.47 1.21
N ILE A 71 7.28 -7.78 0.20
CA ILE A 71 7.27 -9.09 -0.48
C ILE A 71 7.55 -10.21 0.53
N GLN A 72 8.58 -10.06 1.37
CA GLN A 72 8.92 -11.05 2.40
C GLN A 72 7.74 -11.33 3.35
N LEU A 73 6.99 -10.31 3.77
CA LEU A 73 5.80 -10.48 4.62
C LEU A 73 4.68 -11.23 3.89
N ILE A 74 4.40 -10.86 2.64
CA ILE A 74 3.38 -11.54 1.82
C ILE A 74 3.75 -13.02 1.63
N GLU A 75 5.00 -13.32 1.26
CA GLU A 75 5.49 -14.68 1.06
C GLU A 75 5.50 -15.50 2.38
N ALA A 76 5.92 -14.89 3.49
CA ALA A 76 5.96 -15.57 4.78
C ALA A 76 4.57 -15.89 5.34
N VAL A 77 3.56 -15.06 5.08
CA VAL A 77 2.16 -15.34 5.45
C VAL A 77 1.56 -16.39 4.54
N ASP A 78 1.91 -16.38 3.25
CA ASP A 78 1.51 -17.35 2.23
C ASP A 78 -0.01 -17.55 2.16
N SER A 79 -0.74 -16.48 1.86
CA SER A 79 -2.21 -16.51 1.76
C SER A 79 -2.73 -15.55 0.69
N GLU A 80 -3.73 -16.00 -0.07
CA GLU A 80 -4.44 -15.14 -1.02
C GLU A 80 -5.29 -14.05 -0.33
N TRP A 81 -5.57 -14.20 0.97
CA TRP A 81 -6.29 -13.22 1.78
C TRP A 81 -5.40 -12.11 2.36
N LEU A 82 -4.09 -12.12 2.03
CA LEU A 82 -3.18 -11.01 2.29
C LEU A 82 -2.58 -10.54 0.98
N ARG A 83 -2.89 -9.32 0.59
CA ARG A 83 -2.40 -8.64 -0.62
C ARG A 83 -1.85 -7.27 -0.26
N VAL A 84 -1.46 -6.48 -1.25
CA VAL A 84 -0.83 -5.18 -1.05
C VAL A 84 -1.85 -4.05 -1.27
N ASN A 85 -1.86 -3.06 -0.37
CA ASN A 85 -2.27 -1.70 -0.65
C ASN A 85 -1.00 -0.92 -1.01
N LEU A 86 -0.82 -0.62 -2.29
CA LEU A 86 0.35 0.10 -2.77
C LEU A 86 0.18 1.60 -2.53
N ASP A 87 0.94 2.16 -1.58
CA ASP A 87 1.03 3.61 -1.38
C ASP A 87 2.18 4.20 -2.20
N THR A 88 1.89 5.16 -3.07
CA THR A 88 2.85 5.73 -4.02
C THR A 88 3.84 6.69 -3.39
N GLY A 89 3.54 7.27 -2.23
CA GLY A 89 4.38 8.24 -1.53
C GLY A 89 5.37 7.63 -0.53
N ASN A 90 5.15 6.38 -0.13
CA ASN A 90 5.87 5.78 0.98
C ASN A 90 7.20 5.08 0.60
N TYR A 91 7.51 4.89 -0.68
CA TYR A 91 8.79 4.32 -1.14
C TYR A 91 9.89 5.36 -1.38
N GLY A 92 9.64 6.64 -1.20
CA GLY A 92 10.63 7.69 -1.45
C GLY A 92 11.89 7.61 -0.58
N LEU A 93 11.83 6.90 0.56
CA LEU A 93 12.95 6.66 1.47
C LEU A 93 13.44 5.21 1.45
N ASP A 94 13.06 4.40 0.45
CA ASP A 94 13.64 3.07 0.24
C ASP A 94 15.13 3.25 -0.14
N PRO A 95 16.08 2.74 0.67
CA PRO A 95 17.51 2.95 0.40
C PRO A 95 18.04 2.09 -0.76
N ASP A 96 17.30 1.05 -1.15
CA ASP A 96 17.79 0.01 -2.05
C ASP A 96 17.42 0.29 -3.50
N VAL A 97 16.31 1.00 -3.74
CA VAL A 97 15.78 1.19 -5.09
C VAL A 97 15.09 2.56 -5.28
N ASN A 98 15.01 2.98 -6.54
CA ASN A 98 14.16 4.11 -6.93
C ASN A 98 12.69 3.81 -6.55
N PRO A 99 11.91 4.81 -6.07
CA PRO A 99 10.51 4.63 -5.64
C PRO A 99 9.63 3.88 -6.64
N TYR A 100 9.72 4.23 -7.92
CA TYR A 100 8.92 3.58 -8.98
C TYR A 100 9.34 2.14 -9.25
N GLU A 101 10.60 1.80 -9.02
CA GLU A 101 11.06 0.41 -9.05
C GLU A 101 10.54 -0.37 -7.84
N GLY A 102 10.51 0.25 -6.66
CA GLY A 102 9.86 -0.32 -5.48
C GLY A 102 8.38 -0.63 -5.74
N MET A 103 7.65 0.32 -6.33
CA MET A 103 6.24 0.14 -6.73
C MET A 103 6.10 -1.03 -7.73
N ARG A 104 6.96 -1.07 -8.78
CA ARG A 104 6.91 -2.12 -9.83
C ARG A 104 7.04 -3.52 -9.23
N ARG A 105 7.91 -3.69 -8.24
CA ARG A 105 8.13 -4.99 -7.59
C ARG A 105 6.90 -5.55 -6.89
N VAL A 106 6.02 -4.68 -6.36
CA VAL A 106 4.82 -5.09 -5.59
C VAL A 106 3.51 -4.89 -6.33
N ALA A 107 3.50 -4.20 -7.46
CA ALA A 107 2.28 -3.83 -8.17
C ALA A 107 1.41 -5.05 -8.55
N HIS A 108 2.02 -6.17 -8.93
CA HIS A 108 1.31 -7.41 -9.26
C HIS A 108 0.66 -8.11 -8.05
N LEU A 109 1.03 -7.73 -6.83
CA LEU A 109 0.45 -8.22 -5.57
C LEU A 109 -0.64 -7.28 -5.05
N SER A 110 -0.84 -6.12 -5.69
CA SER A 110 -1.70 -5.07 -5.19
C SER A 110 -3.16 -5.30 -5.56
N VAL A 111 -4.06 -5.11 -4.61
CA VAL A 111 -5.52 -5.15 -4.78
C VAL A 111 -6.13 -3.76 -4.71
N THR A 112 -5.49 -2.85 -3.99
CA THR A 112 -5.83 -1.44 -3.92
C THR A 112 -4.55 -0.60 -3.94
N ALA A 113 -4.65 0.67 -4.32
CA ALA A 113 -3.52 1.58 -4.32
C ALA A 113 -3.93 2.96 -3.81
N HIS A 114 -3.02 3.62 -3.08
CA HIS A 114 -3.14 5.00 -2.64
C HIS A 114 -2.20 5.88 -3.45
N HIS A 115 -2.76 6.94 -4.04
CA HIS A 115 -1.98 7.98 -4.68
C HIS A 115 -1.79 9.15 -3.72
N LYS A 116 -0.57 9.34 -3.24
CA LYS A 116 -0.11 10.57 -2.60
C LYS A 116 0.43 11.52 -3.65
N VAL A 117 0.15 12.81 -3.49
CA VAL A 117 0.61 13.85 -4.41
C VAL A 117 2.11 14.04 -4.35
N SER A 118 2.68 13.85 -3.16
CA SER A 118 4.11 13.99 -2.91
C SER A 118 4.68 12.82 -2.12
N MET A 119 5.99 12.66 -2.18
CA MET A 119 6.77 11.69 -1.42
C MET A 119 7.95 12.38 -0.73
N LYS A 120 8.34 11.88 0.44
CA LYS A 120 9.59 12.27 1.10
C LYS A 120 10.74 11.48 0.48
N THR A 121 11.78 12.18 0.03
CA THR A 121 13.03 11.59 -0.49
C THR A 121 14.22 12.09 0.32
N PRO A 122 15.43 11.53 0.17
CA PRO A 122 16.64 12.08 0.78
C PRO A 122 16.97 13.52 0.35
N LYS A 123 16.38 13.99 -0.76
CA LYS A 123 16.55 15.35 -1.29
C LYS A 123 15.48 16.33 -0.80
N GLY A 124 14.49 15.84 -0.05
CA GLY A 124 13.32 16.59 0.42
C GLY A 124 12.01 16.04 -0.13
N GLN A 125 10.98 16.86 -0.12
CA GLN A 125 9.68 16.48 -0.65
C GLN A 125 9.68 16.67 -2.17
N GLU A 126 9.27 15.63 -2.89
CA GLU A 126 9.17 15.62 -4.37
C GLU A 126 7.76 15.23 -4.78
N LEU A 127 7.27 15.77 -5.89
CA LEU A 127 5.97 15.35 -6.45
C LEU A 127 6.05 13.93 -6.99
N VAL A 128 4.99 13.17 -6.75
CA VAL A 128 4.81 11.84 -7.36
C VAL A 128 4.39 12.02 -8.81
N ASP A 129 5.14 11.45 -9.74
CA ASP A 129 4.82 11.45 -11.16
C ASP A 129 3.69 10.43 -11.42
N ILE A 130 2.46 10.93 -11.53
CA ILE A 130 1.26 10.11 -11.73
C ILE A 130 1.32 9.30 -13.04
N ASN A 131 1.97 9.80 -14.09
CA ASN A 131 2.10 9.05 -15.34
C ASN A 131 2.94 7.80 -15.15
N LYS A 132 4.04 7.90 -14.36
CA LYS A 132 4.84 6.71 -14.01
C LYS A 132 4.08 5.73 -13.13
N VAL A 133 3.31 6.24 -12.16
CA VAL A 133 2.47 5.39 -11.29
C VAL A 133 1.49 4.58 -12.12
N VAL A 134 0.74 5.26 -12.99
CA VAL A 134 -0.28 4.65 -13.82
C VAL A 134 0.35 3.64 -14.79
N GLN A 135 1.53 3.95 -15.36
CA GLN A 135 2.27 3.01 -16.20
C GLN A 135 2.71 1.77 -15.43
N VAL A 136 3.26 1.92 -14.22
CA VAL A 136 3.67 0.79 -13.35
C VAL A 136 2.48 -0.12 -13.04
N LEU A 137 1.34 0.45 -12.67
CA LEU A 137 0.13 -0.31 -12.36
C LEU A 137 -0.42 -1.02 -13.60
N ASN A 138 -0.44 -0.34 -14.75
CA ASN A 138 -0.90 -0.93 -16.01
C ASN A 138 -0.01 -2.09 -16.47
N ASP A 139 1.31 -1.93 -16.42
CA ASP A 139 2.29 -2.97 -16.81
C ASP A 139 2.16 -4.23 -15.93
N ALA A 140 1.75 -4.06 -14.67
CA ALA A 140 1.48 -5.15 -13.74
C ALA A 140 0.09 -5.81 -13.93
N GLY A 141 -0.72 -5.31 -14.87
CA GLY A 141 -2.10 -5.79 -15.08
C GLY A 141 -3.06 -5.40 -13.95
N TYR A 142 -2.74 -4.38 -13.16
CA TYR A 142 -3.59 -3.91 -12.06
C TYR A 142 -4.95 -3.43 -12.57
N ARG A 143 -6.04 -3.81 -11.86
CA ARG A 143 -7.42 -3.45 -12.20
C ARG A 143 -8.24 -2.96 -10.99
N GLY A 144 -7.55 -2.67 -9.87
CA GLY A 144 -8.16 -2.13 -8.65
C GLY A 144 -8.39 -0.61 -8.72
N TYR A 145 -8.77 -0.05 -7.59
CA TYR A 145 -8.96 1.39 -7.43
C TYR A 145 -7.64 2.08 -7.10
N LEU A 146 -7.42 3.26 -7.70
CA LEU A 146 -6.36 4.19 -7.32
C LEU A 146 -7.01 5.32 -6.51
N ASN A 147 -6.91 5.24 -5.19
CA ASN A 147 -7.55 6.16 -4.26
C ASN A 147 -6.62 7.34 -3.98
N ILE A 148 -7.18 8.56 -3.91
CA ILE A 148 -6.39 9.73 -3.52
C ILE A 148 -6.24 9.76 -1.99
N GLU A 149 -5.01 9.76 -1.51
CA GLU A 149 -4.67 10.06 -0.12
C GLU A 149 -3.99 11.44 -0.09
N PHE A 150 -4.82 12.47 0.18
CA PHE A 150 -4.39 13.86 0.09
C PHE A 150 -3.84 14.33 1.43
N GLU A 151 -2.51 14.49 1.51
CA GLU A 151 -1.78 14.91 2.73
C GLU A 151 -1.02 16.24 2.54
N GLU A 152 -1.44 17.05 1.55
CA GLU A 152 -0.80 18.34 1.27
C GLU A 152 -1.35 19.46 2.17
N ASP A 153 -0.54 20.52 2.39
CA ASP A 153 -0.91 21.65 3.24
C ASP A 153 -2.03 22.54 2.66
N GLN A 154 -2.33 22.43 1.35
CA GLN A 154 -3.40 23.21 0.72
C GLN A 154 -4.79 22.66 1.07
N ASP A 155 -5.82 23.53 0.96
CA ASP A 155 -7.23 23.14 1.15
C ASP A 155 -7.59 21.94 0.23
N PRO A 156 -8.01 20.79 0.78
CA PRO A 156 -8.40 19.62 -0.01
C PRO A 156 -9.51 19.90 -1.03
N LYS A 157 -10.41 20.83 -0.74
CA LYS A 157 -11.47 21.24 -1.69
C LYS A 157 -10.93 21.86 -2.98
N LEU A 158 -9.72 22.40 -2.92
CA LEU A 158 -9.03 22.97 -4.09
C LEU A 158 -8.03 21.99 -4.69
N GLY A 159 -7.35 21.19 -3.86
CA GLY A 159 -6.30 20.27 -4.28
C GLY A 159 -6.85 19.00 -4.90
N VAL A 160 -7.76 18.31 -4.23
CA VAL A 160 -8.30 17.02 -4.68
C VAL A 160 -8.89 17.06 -6.10
N PRO A 161 -9.70 18.06 -6.50
CA PRO A 161 -10.21 18.13 -7.87
C PRO A 161 -9.11 18.20 -8.93
N LYS A 162 -7.99 18.89 -8.66
CA LYS A 162 -6.83 18.95 -9.57
C LYS A 162 -6.18 17.59 -9.72
N VAL A 163 -5.95 16.90 -8.60
CA VAL A 163 -5.38 15.55 -8.61
C VAL A 163 -6.27 14.58 -9.39
N VAL A 164 -7.59 14.68 -9.25
CA VAL A 164 -8.55 13.88 -10.03
C VAL A 164 -8.37 14.10 -11.54
N GLU A 165 -8.24 15.36 -11.99
CA GLU A 165 -8.06 15.65 -13.42
C GLU A 165 -6.67 15.19 -13.94
N GLU A 166 -5.62 15.32 -13.14
CA GLU A 166 -4.28 14.78 -13.45
C GLU A 166 -4.32 13.26 -13.61
N MET A 167 -4.98 12.55 -12.68
CA MET A 167 -5.15 11.10 -12.73
C MET A 167 -5.95 10.66 -13.97
N LYS A 168 -7.06 11.33 -14.28
CA LYS A 168 -7.84 11.05 -15.50
C LYS A 168 -7.03 11.26 -16.75
N THR A 169 -6.23 12.32 -16.81
CA THR A 169 -5.34 12.61 -17.91
C THR A 169 -4.30 11.50 -18.08
N ALA A 170 -3.64 11.09 -17.00
CA ALA A 170 -2.66 10.01 -17.03
C ALA A 170 -3.29 8.68 -17.49
N LEU A 171 -4.48 8.34 -16.96
CA LEU A 171 -5.21 7.13 -17.35
C LEU A 171 -5.62 7.13 -18.82
N SER A 172 -5.96 8.29 -19.41
CA SER A 172 -6.32 8.39 -20.83
C SER A 172 -5.15 8.13 -21.80
N GLN A 173 -3.91 8.18 -21.31
CA GLN A 173 -2.70 7.93 -22.09
C GLN A 173 -2.30 6.46 -22.14
N ILE A 174 -2.93 5.61 -21.32
CA ILE A 174 -2.71 4.16 -21.34
C ILE A 174 -3.74 3.54 -22.29
N GLN A 175 -3.26 2.99 -23.38
CA GLN A 175 -4.02 2.21 -24.35
C GLN A 175 -3.67 0.73 -24.24
#